data_d52659e22d68cefc16d89c9345a9b095
#
_entry.id   d52659e22d68cefc16d89c9345a9b095
#
_cell.length_a   1.000
_cell.length_b   1.000
_cell.length_c   1.000
_cell.angle_alpha   90.00
_cell.angle_beta   90.00
_cell.angle_gamma   90.00
#
_symmetry.space_group_name_H-M   'P 1'
#
loop_
_entity.id
_entity.type
_entity.pdbx_description
1 polymer ?
#
loop_
_entity_poly.entity_id
_entity_poly.type
_entity_poly.pdbx_seq_one_letter_code
_entity_poly.pdbx_strand_id
1 'polypeptide(L)'
;MAIYHCSIKIISCGKGRSAVAAAAYRSGTKLANEWDGIIHDYTRKGGIVHSEILLPKNAPLSFADRSTLWNSVEQIEKSCNAKLAREIEVAVPNELQRAEQIKLVQDYCAAFVQDGMCVDFSIHAPK
;
A
#
# COMPACT_ATOMS: atom_id res chain seq x y z
N MET A 1 -9.68 15.23 20.62
CA MET A 1 -10.36 15.47 19.33
C MET A 1 -9.56 14.83 18.21
N ALA A 2 -10.23 14.07 17.37
CA ALA A 2 -9.56 13.48 16.22
C ALA A 2 -9.28 14.53 15.16
N ILE A 3 -8.07 14.51 14.61
CA ILE A 3 -7.70 15.37 13.50
C ILE A 3 -7.86 14.57 12.22
N TYR A 4 -8.64 15.08 11.29
CA TYR A 4 -8.90 14.41 10.04
C TYR A 4 -7.96 14.95 8.96
N HIS A 5 -7.20 14.05 8.39
CA HIS A 5 -6.32 14.36 7.28
C HIS A 5 -6.48 13.28 6.24
N CYS A 6 -6.73 13.68 5.00
CA CYS A 6 -6.81 12.75 3.88
C CYS A 6 -6.04 13.33 2.72
N SER A 7 -5.11 12.56 2.21
CA SER A 7 -4.30 12.96 1.05
C SER A 7 -4.33 11.82 0.04
N ILE A 8 -4.59 12.16 -1.22
CA ILE A 8 -4.63 11.18 -2.31
C ILE A 8 -3.55 11.54 -3.32
N LYS A 9 -2.69 10.57 -3.62
CA LYS A 9 -1.63 10.71 -4.61
C LYS A 9 -1.75 9.59 -5.64
N ILE A 10 -1.28 9.88 -6.84
CA ILE A 10 -1.24 8.88 -7.90
C ILE A 10 0.21 8.50 -8.12
N ILE A 11 0.49 7.20 -8.06
CA ILE A 11 1.81 6.65 -8.36
C ILE A 11 1.81 6.28 -9.83
N SER A 12 2.66 6.92 -10.61
CA SER A 12 2.78 6.63 -12.02
C SER A 12 4.18 6.16 -12.37
N CYS A 13 4.29 5.45 -13.49
CA CYS A 13 5.56 5.01 -14.03
C CYS A 13 6.38 6.21 -14.51
N GLY A 14 7.69 6.05 -14.56
CA GLY A 14 8.60 7.09 -15.07
C GLY A 14 9.18 7.95 -13.97
N LYS A 15 10.22 8.73 -14.30
CA LYS A 15 10.92 9.63 -13.37
C LYS A 15 11.42 8.94 -12.09
N GLY A 16 11.81 7.66 -12.20
CA GLY A 16 12.32 6.90 -11.06
C GLY A 16 11.28 6.47 -10.06
N ARG A 17 10.01 6.66 -10.33
CA ARG A 17 8.94 6.21 -9.43
C ARG A 17 8.62 4.75 -9.68
N SER A 18 8.31 4.04 -8.59
CA SER A 18 8.04 2.62 -8.62
C SER A 18 6.95 2.28 -7.61
N ALA A 19 5.96 1.49 -8.04
CA ALA A 19 4.93 1.00 -7.14
C ALA A 19 5.54 0.04 -6.11
N VAL A 20 6.53 -0.75 -6.51
CA VAL A 20 7.24 -1.65 -5.59
C VAL A 20 7.97 -0.86 -4.53
N ALA A 21 8.68 0.21 -4.91
CA ALA A 21 9.38 1.07 -3.96
C ALA A 21 8.41 1.73 -2.98
N ALA A 22 7.28 2.23 -3.47
CA ALA A 22 6.27 2.84 -2.62
C ALA A 22 5.69 1.83 -1.63
N ALA A 23 5.42 0.61 -2.09
CA ALA A 23 4.90 -0.45 -1.23
C ALA A 23 5.92 -0.83 -0.14
N ALA A 24 7.20 -0.94 -0.51
CA ALA A 24 8.27 -1.23 0.44
C ALA A 24 8.36 -0.14 1.51
N TYR A 25 8.30 1.11 1.08
CA TYR A 25 8.37 2.25 1.99
C TYR A 25 7.20 2.26 2.97
N ARG A 26 5.97 2.05 2.47
CA ARG A 26 4.77 2.10 3.31
C ARG A 26 4.72 0.96 4.32
N SER A 27 5.15 -0.23 3.92
CA SER A 27 5.07 -1.41 4.79
C SER A 27 6.33 -1.61 5.63
N GLY A 28 7.41 -0.84 5.36
CA GLY A 28 8.68 -1.03 6.07
C GLY A 28 9.32 -2.36 5.77
N THR A 29 9.22 -2.82 4.54
CA THR A 29 9.73 -4.13 4.12
C THR A 29 10.82 -3.97 3.06
N LYS A 30 11.38 -5.11 2.65
CA LYS A 30 12.38 -5.18 1.59
C LYS A 30 11.74 -5.83 0.38
N LEU A 31 11.63 -5.08 -0.71
CA LEU A 31 11.06 -5.57 -1.95
C LEU A 31 12.00 -5.24 -3.11
N ALA A 32 12.02 -6.09 -4.12
CA ALA A 32 12.84 -5.89 -5.30
C ALA A 32 11.96 -5.68 -6.52
N ASN A 33 12.34 -4.72 -7.37
CA ASN A 33 11.77 -4.60 -8.71
C ASN A 33 12.32 -5.74 -9.57
N GLU A 34 11.46 -6.57 -10.11
CA GLU A 34 11.91 -7.69 -10.93
C GLU A 34 12.47 -7.24 -12.27
N TRP A 35 11.94 -6.14 -12.82
CA TRP A 35 12.35 -5.70 -14.16
C TRP A 35 13.72 -5.02 -14.22
N ASP A 36 14.18 -4.41 -13.13
CA ASP A 36 15.50 -3.75 -13.09
C ASP A 36 16.42 -4.31 -12.01
N GLY A 37 15.91 -5.20 -11.16
CA GLY A 37 16.70 -5.82 -10.10
C GLY A 37 17.02 -4.91 -8.93
N ILE A 38 16.47 -3.69 -8.89
CA ILE A 38 16.76 -2.76 -7.80
C ILE A 38 16.00 -3.19 -6.56
N ILE A 39 16.72 -3.28 -5.44
CA ILE A 39 16.17 -3.67 -4.15
C ILE A 39 15.87 -2.40 -3.35
N HIS A 40 14.64 -2.32 -2.84
CA HIS A 40 14.18 -1.24 -1.98
C HIS A 40 14.01 -1.79 -0.58
N ASP A 41 14.90 -1.41 0.33
CA ASP A 41 14.94 -1.94 1.68
C ASP A 41 14.62 -0.84 2.69
N TYR A 42 13.45 -0.95 3.30
CA TYR A 42 12.98 -0.03 4.34
C TYR A 42 12.76 -0.75 5.67
N THR A 43 13.42 -1.90 5.87
CA THR A 43 13.26 -2.70 7.08
C THR A 43 13.73 -1.98 8.34
N ARG A 44 14.59 -0.97 8.20
CA ARG A 44 15.06 -0.16 9.34
C ARG A 44 14.07 0.93 9.74
N LYS A 45 13.05 1.16 8.92
CA LYS A 45 12.03 2.15 9.22
C LYS A 45 11.18 1.66 10.39
N GLY A 46 11.11 2.48 11.44
CA GLY A 46 10.28 2.16 12.59
C GLY A 46 8.89 2.74 12.47
N GLY A 47 8.04 2.42 13.45
CA GLY A 47 6.72 3.02 13.59
C GLY A 47 5.61 2.33 12.82
N ILE A 48 5.89 1.26 12.08
CA ILE A 48 4.85 0.52 11.39
C ILE A 48 4.29 -0.54 12.35
N VAL A 49 3.01 -0.43 12.65
CA VAL A 49 2.38 -1.25 13.68
C VAL A 49 1.46 -2.31 13.09
N HIS A 50 1.09 -2.17 11.82
CA HIS A 50 0.26 -3.15 11.13
C HIS A 50 0.38 -2.92 9.63
N SER A 51 0.43 -3.98 8.86
CA SER A 51 0.30 -3.90 7.41
C SER A 51 -0.44 -5.12 6.91
N GLU A 52 -1.24 -4.94 5.86
CA GLU A 52 -2.16 -5.96 5.41
C GLU A 52 -2.52 -5.71 3.95
N ILE A 53 -2.77 -6.79 3.21
CA ILE A 53 -3.27 -6.71 1.84
C ILE A 53 -4.68 -7.30 1.83
N LEU A 54 -5.63 -6.55 1.28
CA LEU A 54 -7.01 -6.99 1.09
C LEU A 54 -7.23 -7.25 -0.39
N LEU A 55 -7.78 -8.41 -0.71
CA LEU A 55 -7.99 -8.84 -2.09
C LEU A 55 -9.46 -8.99 -2.41
N PRO A 56 -9.90 -8.56 -3.62
CA PRO A 56 -11.24 -8.87 -4.08
C PRO A 56 -11.35 -10.36 -4.43
N LYS A 57 -12.59 -10.83 -4.58
CA LYS A 57 -12.84 -12.25 -4.86
C LYS A 57 -12.16 -12.76 -6.13
N ASN A 58 -12.00 -11.87 -7.11
CA ASN A 58 -11.46 -12.23 -8.42
C ASN A 58 -9.95 -12.20 -8.48
N ALA A 59 -9.28 -11.69 -7.44
CA ALA A 59 -7.83 -11.56 -7.47
C ALA A 59 -7.15 -12.90 -7.20
N PRO A 60 -6.00 -13.16 -7.86
CA PRO A 60 -5.21 -14.34 -7.54
C PRO A 60 -4.76 -14.30 -6.07
N LEU A 61 -4.80 -15.46 -5.41
CA LEU A 61 -4.36 -15.55 -4.01
C LEU A 61 -2.89 -15.18 -3.84
N SER A 62 -2.09 -15.34 -4.89
CA SER A 62 -0.67 -14.94 -4.86
C SER A 62 -0.48 -13.44 -4.63
N PHE A 63 -1.49 -12.63 -4.90
CA PHE A 63 -1.43 -11.18 -4.65
C PHE A 63 -1.48 -10.83 -3.16
N ALA A 64 -1.67 -11.81 -2.28
CA ALA A 64 -1.46 -11.60 -0.85
C ALA A 64 0.01 -11.37 -0.51
N ASP A 65 0.93 -11.77 -1.40
CA ASP A 65 2.34 -11.46 -1.29
C ASP A 65 2.60 -10.08 -1.92
N ARG A 66 3.15 -9.18 -1.13
CA ARG A 66 3.33 -7.78 -1.53
C ARG A 66 4.24 -7.65 -2.75
N SER A 67 5.32 -8.41 -2.79
CA SER A 67 6.24 -8.40 -3.93
C SER A 67 5.53 -8.84 -5.21
N THR A 68 4.76 -9.94 -5.13
CA THR A 68 4.02 -10.46 -6.28
C THR A 68 3.00 -9.45 -6.78
N LEU A 69 2.23 -8.86 -5.87
CA LEU A 69 1.20 -7.88 -6.23
C LEU A 69 1.80 -6.70 -6.98
N TRP A 70 2.79 -6.04 -6.39
CA TRP A 70 3.28 -4.78 -6.93
C TRP A 70 4.17 -4.97 -8.16
N ASN A 71 4.92 -6.07 -8.23
CA ASN A 71 5.66 -6.39 -9.45
C ASN A 71 4.71 -6.72 -10.60
N SER A 72 3.59 -7.40 -10.30
CA SER A 72 2.57 -7.69 -11.32
C SER A 72 1.93 -6.41 -11.85
N VAL A 73 1.65 -5.44 -10.99
CA VAL A 73 1.10 -4.14 -11.39
C VAL A 73 2.06 -3.45 -12.36
N GLU A 74 3.34 -3.42 -12.04
CA GLU A 74 4.33 -2.77 -12.89
C GLU A 74 4.52 -3.48 -14.22
N GLN A 75 4.41 -4.80 -14.26
CA GLN A 75 4.52 -5.57 -15.49
C GLN A 75 3.33 -5.36 -16.43
N ILE A 76 2.13 -5.25 -15.87
CA ILE A 76 0.91 -5.07 -16.67
C ILE A 76 0.87 -3.65 -17.23
N GLU A 77 1.26 -2.66 -16.44
CA GLU A 77 1.22 -1.25 -16.84
C GLU A 77 2.56 -0.84 -17.44
N LYS A 78 2.75 -1.10 -18.71
CA LYS A 78 4.03 -0.89 -19.38
C LYS A 78 4.25 0.52 -19.93
N SER A 79 3.20 1.32 -20.03
CA SER A 79 3.32 2.70 -20.52
C SER A 79 4.03 3.56 -19.49
N CYS A 80 4.96 4.41 -19.93
CA CYS A 80 5.68 5.31 -19.03
C CYS A 80 4.77 6.36 -18.38
N ASN A 81 3.56 6.53 -18.91
CA ASN A 81 2.56 7.42 -18.34
C ASN A 81 1.49 6.66 -17.55
N ALA A 82 1.64 5.35 -17.38
CA ALA A 82 0.66 4.54 -16.69
C ALA A 82 0.54 4.94 -15.22
N LYS A 83 -0.69 4.93 -14.75
CA LYS A 83 -1.01 5.17 -13.33
C LYS A 83 -1.03 3.82 -12.62
N LEU A 84 0.01 3.55 -11.83
CA LEU A 84 0.21 2.24 -11.22
C LEU A 84 -0.69 2.03 -10.01
N ALA A 85 -0.93 3.08 -9.23
CA ALA A 85 -1.71 2.97 -8.00
C ALA A 85 -2.19 4.33 -7.54
N ARG A 86 -3.18 4.31 -6.64
CA ARG A 86 -3.56 5.48 -5.84
C ARG A 86 -3.06 5.26 -4.43
N GLU A 87 -2.43 6.28 -3.88
CA GLU A 87 -1.97 6.28 -2.51
C GLU A 87 -2.83 7.25 -1.71
N ILE A 88 -3.46 6.74 -0.65
CA ILE A 88 -4.35 7.53 0.18
C ILE A 88 -3.78 7.53 1.59
N GLU A 89 -3.54 8.73 2.14
CA GLU A 89 -3.13 8.91 3.52
C GLU A 89 -4.30 9.46 4.31
N VAL A 90 -4.63 8.81 5.42
CA VAL A 90 -5.74 9.20 6.29
C VAL A 90 -5.26 9.17 7.73
N ALA A 91 -5.58 10.21 8.48
CA ALA A 91 -5.30 10.21 9.91
C ALA A 91 -6.34 9.34 10.63
N VAL A 92 -5.86 8.46 11.49
CA VAL A 92 -6.70 7.59 12.31
C VAL A 92 -6.73 8.15 13.72
N PRO A 93 -7.91 8.22 14.38
CA PRO A 93 -7.99 8.77 15.73
C PRO A 93 -7.09 8.03 16.73
N ASN A 94 -6.30 8.78 17.48
CA ASN A 94 -5.39 8.22 18.48
C ASN A 94 -6.13 7.69 19.70
N GLU A 95 -7.38 8.10 19.90
CA GLU A 95 -8.21 7.65 21.02
C GLU A 95 -8.60 6.18 20.91
N LEU A 96 -8.55 5.64 19.68
CA LEU A 96 -8.93 4.26 19.44
C LEU A 96 -7.80 3.30 19.81
N GLN A 97 -8.17 2.13 20.31
CA GLN A 97 -7.22 1.04 20.51
C GLN A 97 -6.75 0.51 19.16
N ARG A 98 -5.63 -0.20 19.17
CA ARG A 98 -5.04 -0.70 17.92
C ARG A 98 -6.00 -1.58 17.13
N ALA A 99 -6.72 -2.49 17.81
CA ALA A 99 -7.68 -3.36 17.13
C ALA A 99 -8.80 -2.55 16.48
N GLU A 100 -9.24 -1.48 17.13
CA GLU A 100 -10.28 -0.60 16.58
C GLU A 100 -9.77 0.20 15.41
N GLN A 101 -8.51 0.66 15.46
CA GLN A 101 -7.89 1.37 14.34
C GLN A 101 -7.78 0.47 13.10
N ILE A 102 -7.36 -0.77 13.31
CA ILE A 102 -7.24 -1.76 12.21
C ILE A 102 -8.60 -2.00 11.59
N LYS A 103 -9.63 -2.21 12.42
CA LYS A 103 -10.98 -2.46 11.91
C LYS A 103 -11.52 -1.25 11.15
N LEU A 104 -11.26 -0.05 11.65
CA LEU A 104 -11.71 1.18 10.98
C LEU A 104 -11.10 1.29 9.58
N VAL A 105 -9.80 1.01 9.45
CA VAL A 105 -9.14 1.05 8.16
C VAL A 105 -9.64 -0.06 7.24
N GLN A 106 -9.84 -1.27 7.77
CA GLN A 106 -10.41 -2.37 7.00
C GLN A 106 -11.79 -2.02 6.46
N ASP A 107 -12.64 -1.43 7.30
CA ASP A 107 -14.00 -1.03 6.90
C ASP A 107 -13.95 0.08 5.83
N TYR A 108 -13.04 1.04 5.98
CA TYR A 108 -12.83 2.08 4.98
C TYR A 108 -12.41 1.48 3.63
N CYS A 109 -11.51 0.50 3.66
CA CYS A 109 -11.00 -0.13 2.44
C CYS A 109 -12.00 -1.10 1.80
N ALA A 110 -13.01 -1.57 2.55
CA ALA A 110 -13.95 -2.55 2.06
C ALA A 110 -14.67 -2.10 0.78
N ALA A 111 -14.97 -0.80 0.67
CA ALA A 111 -15.64 -0.27 -0.52
C ALA A 111 -14.77 -0.44 -1.77
N PHE A 112 -13.45 -0.20 -1.64
CA PHE A 112 -12.53 -0.39 -2.76
C PHE A 112 -12.41 -1.84 -3.15
N VAL A 113 -12.36 -2.74 -2.16
CA VAL A 113 -12.29 -4.19 -2.41
C VAL A 113 -13.55 -4.67 -3.12
N GLN A 114 -14.73 -4.18 -2.71
CA GLN A 114 -15.99 -4.52 -3.36
C GLN A 114 -16.02 -4.06 -4.82
N ASP A 115 -15.34 -2.96 -5.13
CA ASP A 115 -15.22 -2.46 -6.49
C ASP A 115 -14.17 -3.21 -7.33
N GLY A 116 -13.55 -4.24 -6.76
CA GLY A 116 -12.58 -5.07 -7.47
C GLY A 116 -11.14 -4.63 -7.34
N MET A 117 -10.84 -3.75 -6.39
CA MET A 117 -9.48 -3.24 -6.19
C MET A 117 -8.73 -4.05 -5.13
N CYS A 118 -7.43 -4.27 -5.38
CA CYS A 118 -6.53 -4.75 -4.35
C CYS A 118 -6.10 -3.57 -3.48
N VAL A 119 -6.06 -3.76 -2.18
CA VAL A 119 -5.67 -2.71 -1.24
C VAL A 119 -4.51 -3.21 -0.40
N ASP A 120 -3.44 -2.43 -0.35
CA ASP A 120 -2.30 -2.68 0.52
C ASP A 120 -2.21 -1.49 1.47
N PHE A 121 -2.48 -1.73 2.76
CA PHE A 121 -2.45 -0.64 3.71
C PHE A 121 -1.48 -0.92 4.86
N SER A 122 -0.98 0.15 5.46
CA SER A 122 -0.11 0.09 6.63
C SER A 122 -0.53 1.19 7.60
N ILE A 123 -0.47 0.86 8.88
CA ILE A 123 -0.75 1.82 9.96
C ILE A 123 0.57 2.21 10.61
N HIS A 124 0.81 3.50 10.68
CA HIS A 124 2.02 4.07 11.28
C HIS A 124 1.66 4.72 12.61
N ALA A 125 2.38 4.38 13.65
CA ALA A 125 2.22 5.03 14.95
C ALA A 125 3.22 6.19 15.05
N PRO A 126 2.79 7.36 15.55
CA PRO A 126 3.75 8.43 15.83
C PRO A 126 4.69 8.00 16.94
N LYS A 127 5.91 8.49 16.87
CA LYS A 127 6.89 8.27 17.92
C LYS A 127 6.69 9.24 19.06
#